data_072cfe3c894de6e8c8123799578bba94
#
_entry.id   072cfe3c894de6e8c8123799578bba94
#
_cell.length_a   1.000
_cell.length_b   1.000
_cell.length_c   1.000
_cell.angle_alpha   90.00
_cell.angle_beta   90.00
_cell.angle_gamma   90.00
#
_symmetry.space_group_name_H-M   'P 1'
#
loop_
_entity.id
_entity.type
_entity.pdbx_description
1 polymer ?
#
loop_
_entity_poly.entity_id
_entity_poly.type
_entity_poly.pdbx_seq_one_letter_code
_entity_poly.pdbx_strand_id
1 'polypeptide(L)'
;DPVTLDWYINYSWFSTPWGENLVSQTITEETGVDIHFITPLGNESEKLNALIASDSLPDLITLGWWEPQVSEMTENGMVYALNELADSYDPYFWEVSDPVAVNWYTTDDGNIYAYPNSSITPQDVEQCEDLSSNQTFLVRKDIYEAIGSPDMTTPEGFCAAVKKAAEMFPEVDGEPLIPIGAHVFDNEGNVSFDKYLMNFLAIPWEKDGVYYDRYTDPEYFRWLKVFRQLGEEGYLA
;
A
#
# COMPACT_ATOMS: atom_id res chain seq x y z
N ASP A 1 -20.93 29.76 3.01
CA ASP A 1 -21.04 28.31 3.28
C ASP A 1 -19.93 27.62 2.48
N PRO A 2 -19.29 26.57 3.04
CA PRO A 2 -18.26 25.79 2.32
C PRO A 2 -18.83 25.18 1.04
N VAL A 3 -17.95 24.92 0.07
CA VAL A 3 -18.26 24.08 -1.08
C VAL A 3 -18.05 22.64 -0.66
N THR A 4 -19.02 21.76 -0.86
CA THR A 4 -18.87 20.33 -0.59
C THR A 4 -18.46 19.62 -1.87
N LEU A 5 -17.39 18.82 -1.79
CA LEU A 5 -16.94 17.94 -2.87
C LEU A 5 -17.22 16.47 -2.50
N ASP A 6 -17.77 15.73 -3.44
CA ASP A 6 -17.94 14.29 -3.34
C ASP A 6 -16.60 13.61 -3.72
N TRP A 7 -16.03 12.83 -2.80
CA TRP A 7 -14.78 12.15 -3.04
C TRP A 7 -14.94 10.62 -2.89
N TYR A 8 -14.86 9.91 -3.99
CA TYR A 8 -14.85 8.46 -3.99
C TYR A 8 -13.47 7.90 -3.68
N ILE A 9 -13.38 7.08 -2.63
CA ILE A 9 -12.17 6.34 -2.24
C ILE A 9 -12.43 4.86 -2.49
N ASN A 10 -11.73 4.25 -3.46
CA ASN A 10 -11.95 2.86 -3.89
C ASN A 10 -11.37 1.81 -2.93
N TYR A 11 -11.50 2.05 -1.62
CA TYR A 11 -11.00 1.17 -0.56
C TYR A 11 -12.04 1.01 0.54
N SER A 12 -12.60 -0.19 0.69
CA SER A 12 -13.66 -0.50 1.68
C SER A 12 -13.19 -0.34 3.14
N TRP A 13 -11.88 -0.44 3.38
CA TRP A 13 -11.28 -0.23 4.70
C TRP A 13 -11.17 1.25 5.10
N PHE A 14 -11.33 2.18 4.16
CA PHE A 14 -11.28 3.60 4.47
C PHE A 14 -12.55 4.02 5.20
N SER A 15 -12.42 4.46 6.45
CA SER A 15 -13.55 4.79 7.32
C SER A 15 -13.39 6.13 8.06
N THR A 16 -12.47 6.96 7.61
CA THR A 16 -12.23 8.26 8.27
C THR A 16 -13.33 9.25 7.91
N PRO A 17 -14.11 9.73 8.89
CA PRO A 17 -15.11 10.77 8.64
C PRO A 17 -14.44 12.14 8.43
N TRP A 18 -15.03 12.98 7.61
CA TRP A 18 -14.66 14.39 7.48
C TRP A 18 -15.44 15.24 8.48
N GLY A 19 -14.82 16.32 8.98
CA GLY A 19 -15.49 17.28 9.89
C GLY A 19 -15.53 16.86 11.36
N GLU A 20 -15.14 15.63 11.71
CA GLU A 20 -15.20 15.14 13.09
C GLU A 20 -13.88 15.31 13.86
N ASN A 21 -12.80 15.65 13.19
CA ASN A 21 -11.49 15.87 13.82
C ASN A 21 -10.93 17.26 13.53
N LEU A 22 -9.95 17.67 14.33
CA LEU A 22 -9.37 19.01 14.26
C LEU A 22 -8.75 19.30 12.87
N VAL A 23 -8.11 18.30 12.26
CA VAL A 23 -7.43 18.47 10.95
C VAL A 23 -8.44 18.81 9.86
N SER A 24 -9.50 18.01 9.72
CA SER A 24 -10.53 18.24 8.71
C SER A 24 -11.28 19.56 8.96
N GLN A 25 -11.57 19.88 10.22
CA GLN A 25 -12.20 21.16 10.57
C GLN A 25 -11.32 22.36 10.17
N THR A 26 -10.03 22.31 10.50
CA THR A 26 -9.09 23.38 10.14
C THR A 26 -8.96 23.51 8.62
N ILE A 27 -8.87 22.41 7.89
CA ILE A 27 -8.82 22.46 6.43
C ILE A 27 -10.09 23.12 5.86
N THR A 28 -11.27 22.72 6.34
CA THR A 28 -12.54 23.34 5.89
C THR A 28 -12.60 24.83 6.24
N GLU A 29 -12.15 25.23 7.45
CA GLU A 29 -12.10 26.63 7.85
C GLU A 29 -11.15 27.48 7.01
N GLU A 30 -9.99 26.94 6.65
CA GLU A 30 -8.97 27.66 5.88
C GLU A 30 -9.27 27.71 4.38
N THR A 31 -9.81 26.62 3.82
CA THR A 31 -10.04 26.49 2.38
C THR A 31 -11.46 26.82 1.94
N GLY A 32 -12.42 26.74 2.83
CA GLY A 32 -13.84 26.80 2.48
C GLY A 32 -14.33 25.54 1.76
N VAL A 33 -13.60 24.43 1.82
CA VAL A 33 -13.95 23.15 1.19
C VAL A 33 -14.33 22.14 2.25
N ASP A 34 -15.48 21.52 2.09
CA ASP A 34 -15.95 20.38 2.86
C ASP A 34 -15.92 19.12 1.98
N ILE A 35 -15.71 17.95 2.58
CA ILE A 35 -15.59 16.68 1.83
C ILE A 35 -16.65 15.69 2.28
N HIS A 36 -17.34 15.12 1.31
CA HIS A 36 -18.20 13.97 1.52
C HIS A 36 -17.53 12.73 0.92
N PHE A 37 -17.03 11.83 1.77
CA PHE A 37 -16.41 10.59 1.34
C PHE A 37 -17.44 9.54 0.94
N ILE A 38 -17.20 8.93 -0.20
CA ILE A 38 -18.00 7.82 -0.73
C ILE A 38 -17.05 6.60 -0.82
N THR A 39 -17.37 5.53 -0.09
CA THR A 39 -16.59 4.30 -0.09
C THR A 39 -17.43 3.09 -0.49
N PRO A 40 -16.83 2.04 -1.09
CA PRO A 40 -17.52 0.77 -1.32
C PRO A 40 -17.78 0.04 0.01
N LEU A 41 -18.80 -0.80 0.05
CA LEU A 41 -19.13 -1.66 1.20
C LEU A 41 -18.66 -3.10 0.96
N GLY A 42 -17.49 -3.29 0.42
CA GLY A 42 -16.95 -4.58 0.02
C GLY A 42 -16.39 -4.53 -1.38
N ASN A 43 -17.02 -5.16 -2.35
CA ASN A 43 -16.52 -5.23 -3.73
C ASN A 43 -16.29 -3.82 -4.35
N GLU A 44 -15.06 -3.37 -4.32
CA GLU A 44 -14.63 -2.05 -4.80
C GLU A 44 -14.97 -1.84 -6.27
N SER A 45 -14.66 -2.84 -7.10
CA SER A 45 -14.87 -2.77 -8.56
C SER A 45 -16.32 -2.62 -8.95
N GLU A 46 -17.25 -3.26 -8.24
CA GLU A 46 -18.68 -3.17 -8.57
C GLU A 46 -19.24 -1.76 -8.40
N LYS A 47 -18.90 -1.10 -7.31
CA LYS A 47 -19.39 0.26 -7.05
C LYS A 47 -18.85 1.25 -8.03
N LEU A 48 -17.55 1.22 -8.32
CA LEU A 48 -16.93 2.12 -9.29
C LEU A 48 -17.49 1.90 -10.70
N ASN A 49 -17.62 0.65 -11.13
CA ASN A 49 -18.24 0.32 -12.42
C ASN A 49 -19.68 0.81 -12.53
N ALA A 50 -20.46 0.76 -11.45
CA ALA A 50 -21.82 1.29 -11.43
C ALA A 50 -21.84 2.81 -11.58
N LEU A 51 -20.91 3.53 -10.96
CA LEU A 51 -20.75 4.99 -11.10
C LEU A 51 -20.36 5.38 -12.53
N ILE A 52 -19.43 4.67 -13.13
CA ILE A 52 -19.01 4.83 -14.53
C ILE A 52 -20.20 4.58 -15.47
N ALA A 53 -20.88 3.44 -15.32
CA ALA A 53 -21.98 3.04 -16.19
C ALA A 53 -23.22 3.97 -16.10
N SER A 54 -23.40 4.63 -14.97
CA SER A 54 -24.51 5.56 -14.73
C SER A 54 -24.18 7.02 -15.03
N ASP A 55 -22.97 7.30 -15.51
CA ASP A 55 -22.47 8.68 -15.75
C ASP A 55 -22.64 9.58 -14.52
N SER A 56 -22.33 9.03 -13.35
CA SER A 56 -22.49 9.70 -12.05
C SER A 56 -21.23 9.66 -11.22
N LEU A 57 -20.10 9.94 -11.88
CA LEU A 57 -18.82 10.06 -11.20
C LEU A 57 -18.83 11.24 -10.22
N PRO A 58 -18.23 11.10 -9.05
CA PRO A 58 -18.05 12.18 -8.09
C PRO A 58 -16.98 13.18 -8.56
N ASP A 59 -16.80 14.25 -7.79
CA ASP A 59 -15.82 15.30 -8.11
C ASP A 59 -14.38 14.79 -8.06
N LEU A 60 -14.07 13.91 -7.10
CA LEU A 60 -12.74 13.32 -6.93
C LEU A 60 -12.81 11.80 -6.82
N ILE A 61 -11.82 11.12 -7.39
CA ILE A 61 -11.73 9.66 -7.34
C ILE A 61 -10.29 9.25 -6.94
N THR A 62 -10.17 8.43 -5.89
CA THR A 62 -8.91 7.76 -5.53
C THR A 62 -9.05 6.27 -5.73
N LEU A 63 -8.17 5.70 -6.54
CA LEU A 63 -8.09 4.26 -6.82
C LEU A 63 -6.64 3.86 -7.12
N GLY A 64 -6.36 2.56 -7.23
CA GLY A 64 -5.05 2.06 -7.60
C GLY A 64 -4.73 2.40 -9.07
N TRP A 65 -3.54 2.92 -9.34
CA TRP A 65 -3.10 3.28 -10.69
C TRP A 65 -3.10 2.08 -11.67
N TRP A 66 -3.07 0.86 -11.16
CA TRP A 66 -3.10 -0.40 -11.92
C TRP A 66 -4.53 -0.87 -12.25
N GLU A 67 -5.55 -0.21 -11.70
CA GLU A 67 -6.93 -0.60 -11.91
C GLU A 67 -7.39 -0.24 -13.33
N PRO A 68 -8.10 -1.14 -14.05
CA PRO A 68 -8.49 -0.92 -15.43
C PRO A 68 -9.40 0.30 -15.63
N GLN A 69 -10.13 0.71 -14.59
CA GLN A 69 -10.99 1.89 -14.61
C GLN A 69 -10.21 3.20 -14.83
N VAL A 70 -8.92 3.24 -14.48
CA VAL A 70 -8.07 4.41 -14.76
C VAL A 70 -8.01 4.67 -16.27
N SER A 71 -7.63 3.65 -17.05
CA SER A 71 -7.61 3.76 -18.52
C SER A 71 -9.00 3.97 -19.11
N GLU A 72 -10.01 3.25 -18.61
CA GLU A 72 -11.39 3.38 -19.07
C GLU A 72 -11.91 4.82 -18.97
N MET A 73 -11.75 5.45 -17.81
CA MET A 73 -12.20 6.83 -17.59
C MET A 73 -11.40 7.83 -18.42
N THR A 74 -10.10 7.63 -18.55
CA THR A 74 -9.22 8.52 -19.33
C THR A 74 -9.53 8.44 -20.83
N GLU A 75 -9.58 7.24 -21.40
CA GLU A 75 -9.80 7.04 -22.83
C GLU A 75 -11.21 7.47 -23.30
N ASN A 76 -12.18 7.41 -22.39
CA ASN A 76 -13.56 7.84 -22.68
C ASN A 76 -13.82 9.31 -22.31
N GLY A 77 -12.80 10.07 -21.88
CA GLY A 77 -12.93 11.50 -21.56
C GLY A 77 -13.84 11.78 -20.36
N MET A 78 -13.87 10.87 -19.39
CA MET A 78 -14.70 10.99 -18.18
C MET A 78 -14.02 11.79 -17.07
N VAL A 79 -12.75 12.11 -17.22
CA VAL A 79 -11.93 12.86 -16.27
C VAL A 79 -11.25 14.04 -16.93
N TYR A 80 -11.01 15.09 -16.18
CA TYR A 80 -10.30 16.27 -16.64
C TYR A 80 -8.80 16.06 -16.65
N ALA A 81 -8.11 16.73 -17.58
CA ALA A 81 -6.66 16.82 -17.56
C ALA A 81 -6.20 17.80 -16.47
N LEU A 82 -5.41 17.31 -15.52
CA LEU A 82 -4.95 18.11 -14.37
C LEU A 82 -4.05 19.28 -14.80
N ASN A 83 -3.23 19.09 -15.85
CA ASN A 83 -2.41 20.16 -16.42
C ASN A 83 -3.27 21.30 -16.99
N GLU A 84 -4.39 20.99 -17.67
CA GLU A 84 -5.30 22.01 -18.19
C GLU A 84 -6.00 22.78 -17.07
N LEU A 85 -6.39 22.07 -15.99
CA LEU A 85 -6.96 22.69 -14.81
C LEU A 85 -5.92 23.58 -14.10
N ALA A 86 -4.69 23.09 -13.93
CA ALA A 86 -3.61 23.85 -13.33
C ALA A 86 -3.32 25.14 -14.10
N ASP A 87 -3.16 25.03 -15.40
CA ASP A 87 -2.88 26.19 -16.27
C ASP A 87 -3.99 27.23 -16.27
N SER A 88 -5.24 26.77 -16.12
CA SER A 88 -6.41 27.66 -16.20
C SER A 88 -6.80 28.27 -14.86
N TYR A 89 -6.58 27.58 -13.75
CA TYR A 89 -7.16 27.95 -12.46
C TYR A 89 -6.13 28.11 -11.35
N ASP A 90 -5.10 27.23 -11.29
CA ASP A 90 -4.09 27.28 -10.23
C ASP A 90 -2.71 26.81 -10.68
N PRO A 91 -1.90 27.68 -11.26
CA PRO A 91 -0.56 27.33 -11.71
C PRO A 91 0.42 26.99 -10.57
N TYR A 92 0.03 27.20 -9.31
CA TYR A 92 0.82 26.77 -8.15
C TYR A 92 1.01 25.24 -8.11
N PHE A 93 0.13 24.49 -8.77
CA PHE A 93 0.32 23.05 -8.98
C PHE A 93 1.72 22.72 -9.51
N TRP A 94 2.23 23.50 -10.47
CA TRP A 94 3.56 23.28 -11.05
C TRP A 94 4.72 23.61 -10.11
N GLU A 95 4.49 24.45 -9.12
CA GLU A 95 5.51 24.80 -8.12
C GLU A 95 5.70 23.72 -7.06
N VAL A 96 4.61 22.97 -6.75
CA VAL A 96 4.59 21.98 -5.66
C VAL A 96 4.64 20.54 -6.14
N SER A 97 4.33 20.29 -7.41
CA SER A 97 4.33 18.94 -7.97
C SER A 97 5.75 18.40 -8.18
N ASP A 98 5.96 17.14 -7.83
CA ASP A 98 7.21 16.44 -8.14
C ASP A 98 7.34 16.24 -9.66
N PRO A 99 8.37 16.79 -10.33
CA PRO A 99 8.58 16.62 -11.77
C PRO A 99 8.72 15.16 -12.21
N VAL A 100 9.21 14.28 -11.34
CA VAL A 100 9.32 12.83 -11.63
C VAL A 100 7.93 12.21 -11.68
N ALA A 101 7.05 12.54 -10.72
CA ALA A 101 5.67 12.09 -10.72
C ALA A 101 4.90 12.65 -11.92
N VAL A 102 5.04 13.94 -12.20
CA VAL A 102 4.44 14.58 -13.39
C VAL A 102 4.83 13.83 -14.66
N ASN A 103 6.12 13.58 -14.87
CA ASN A 103 6.60 12.86 -16.06
C ASN A 103 6.07 11.41 -16.11
N TRP A 104 5.99 10.73 -14.98
CA TRP A 104 5.47 9.35 -14.90
C TRP A 104 3.99 9.25 -15.28
N TYR A 105 3.18 10.22 -14.83
CA TYR A 105 1.73 10.23 -15.09
C TYR A 105 1.33 10.96 -16.37
N THR A 106 2.27 11.53 -17.11
CA THR A 106 1.99 12.11 -18.44
C THR A 106 1.70 10.99 -19.43
N THR A 107 0.53 11.04 -20.04
CA THR A 107 0.08 10.09 -21.05
C THR A 107 0.61 10.44 -22.44
N ASP A 108 0.41 9.56 -23.42
CA ASP A 108 0.91 9.73 -24.79
C ASP A 108 0.35 10.98 -25.50
N ASP A 109 -0.79 11.48 -25.07
CA ASP A 109 -1.40 12.73 -25.57
C ASP A 109 -0.81 14.00 -24.93
N GLY A 110 0.14 13.85 -24.00
CA GLY A 110 0.80 14.93 -23.29
C GLY A 110 0.06 15.46 -22.07
N ASN A 111 -1.07 14.85 -21.70
CA ASN A 111 -1.88 15.25 -20.54
C ASN A 111 -1.60 14.41 -19.29
N ILE A 112 -2.00 14.95 -18.15
CA ILE A 112 -1.94 14.28 -16.84
C ILE A 112 -3.37 14.12 -16.33
N TYR A 113 -3.85 12.89 -16.22
CA TYR A 113 -5.21 12.60 -15.74
C TYR A 113 -5.25 12.08 -14.31
N ALA A 114 -4.10 11.74 -13.74
CA ALA A 114 -3.98 11.25 -12.38
C ALA A 114 -2.69 11.78 -11.73
N TYR A 115 -2.72 11.92 -10.40
CA TYR A 115 -1.57 12.30 -9.61
C TYR A 115 -1.50 11.42 -8.35
N PRO A 116 -0.30 10.98 -7.90
CA PRO A 116 -0.19 10.09 -6.76
C PRO A 116 -0.56 10.79 -5.45
N ASN A 117 -1.15 10.04 -4.53
CA ASN A 117 -1.42 10.49 -3.18
C ASN A 117 -0.19 10.37 -2.26
N SER A 118 0.91 9.79 -2.74
CA SER A 118 2.15 9.67 -1.98
C SER A 118 2.91 10.97 -1.96
N SER A 119 3.32 11.37 -0.78
CA SER A 119 4.13 12.58 -0.56
C SER A 119 5.63 12.30 -0.35
N ILE A 120 6.07 11.05 -0.49
CA ILE A 120 7.47 10.69 -0.31
C ILE A 120 8.21 10.93 -1.64
N THR A 121 9.09 11.93 -1.62
CA THR A 121 9.94 12.26 -2.77
C THR A 121 11.32 11.61 -2.66
N PRO A 122 12.10 11.50 -3.75
CA PRO A 122 13.49 11.08 -3.67
C PRO A 122 14.33 11.92 -2.69
N GLN A 123 14.03 13.21 -2.57
CA GLN A 123 14.72 14.10 -1.63
C GLN A 123 14.39 13.75 -0.17
N ASP A 124 13.15 13.33 0.14
CA ASP A 124 12.79 12.88 1.48
C ASP A 124 13.57 11.62 1.85
N VAL A 125 13.75 10.70 0.90
CA VAL A 125 14.56 9.49 1.09
C VAL A 125 16.02 9.83 1.39
N GLU A 126 16.60 10.81 0.69
CA GLU A 126 17.98 11.24 0.91
C GLU A 126 18.18 11.94 2.26
N GLN A 127 17.15 12.63 2.76
CA GLN A 127 17.21 13.39 4.01
C GLN A 127 16.81 12.61 5.25
N CYS A 128 16.14 11.50 5.10
CA CYS A 128 15.62 10.71 6.21
C CYS A 128 16.43 9.42 6.40
N GLU A 129 17.31 9.40 7.41
CA GLU A 129 18.11 8.22 7.77
C GLU A 129 17.23 7.05 8.27
N ASP A 130 16.04 7.35 8.83
CA ASP A 130 15.12 6.40 9.44
C ASP A 130 13.87 6.11 8.61
N LEU A 131 13.88 6.42 7.31
CA LEU A 131 12.75 6.16 6.44
C LEU A 131 12.54 4.65 6.29
N SER A 132 11.54 4.12 6.98
CA SER A 132 11.17 2.72 6.90
C SER A 132 9.95 2.50 6.00
N SER A 133 9.96 1.41 5.24
CA SER A 133 8.76 0.94 4.55
C SER A 133 7.68 0.57 5.57
N ASN A 134 6.40 0.77 5.20
CA ASN A 134 5.27 0.23 5.96
C ASN A 134 5.18 -1.30 5.89
N GLN A 135 6.03 -1.92 5.09
CA GLN A 135 6.12 -3.37 4.91
C GLN A 135 7.44 -3.84 5.50
N THR A 136 7.39 -4.50 6.65
CA THR A 136 8.57 -5.00 7.32
C THR A 136 8.23 -6.19 8.19
N PHE A 137 9.24 -7.00 8.51
CA PHE A 137 9.14 -8.00 9.56
C PHE A 137 9.30 -7.33 10.92
N LEU A 138 8.28 -7.47 11.76
CA LEU A 138 8.32 -6.99 13.13
C LEU A 138 8.55 -8.16 14.08
N VAL A 139 9.42 -7.95 15.07
CA VAL A 139 9.72 -8.90 16.12
C VAL A 139 9.45 -8.29 17.47
N ARG A 140 8.77 -9.01 18.35
CA ARG A 140 8.65 -8.59 19.76
C ARG A 140 10.01 -8.58 20.42
N LYS A 141 10.49 -7.41 20.81
CA LYS A 141 11.81 -7.18 21.37
C LYS A 141 12.04 -8.00 22.62
N ASP A 142 11.08 -8.00 23.54
CA ASP A 142 11.14 -8.72 24.81
C ASP A 142 11.34 -10.24 24.60
N ILE A 143 10.62 -10.85 23.67
CA ILE A 143 10.76 -12.28 23.32
C ILE A 143 12.10 -12.50 22.63
N TYR A 144 12.48 -11.67 21.68
CA TYR A 144 13.74 -11.79 20.95
C TYR A 144 14.95 -11.76 21.88
N GLU A 145 14.97 -10.83 22.84
CA GLU A 145 16.01 -10.74 23.85
C GLU A 145 15.98 -11.96 24.79
N ALA A 146 14.82 -12.41 25.22
CA ALA A 146 14.68 -13.57 26.10
C ALA A 146 15.17 -14.87 25.47
N ILE A 147 15.00 -15.06 24.17
CA ILE A 147 15.54 -16.23 23.46
C ILE A 147 17.02 -16.10 23.11
N GLY A 148 17.67 -15.00 23.49
CA GLY A 148 19.11 -14.79 23.35
C GLY A 148 19.54 -14.06 22.08
N SER A 149 18.64 -13.26 21.49
CA SER A 149 18.88 -12.45 20.28
C SER A 149 19.54 -13.24 19.14
N PRO A 150 18.96 -14.37 18.72
CA PRO A 150 19.56 -15.26 17.73
C PRO A 150 19.66 -14.58 16.36
N ASP A 151 20.60 -15.02 15.55
CA ASP A 151 20.66 -14.66 14.14
C ASP A 151 19.49 -15.29 13.38
N MET A 152 18.62 -14.48 12.82
CA MET A 152 17.45 -14.87 12.01
C MET A 152 17.61 -14.53 10.53
N THR A 153 18.80 -14.20 10.08
CA THR A 153 19.08 -13.85 8.68
C THR A 153 19.12 -15.06 7.74
N THR A 154 19.16 -16.27 8.32
CA THR A 154 19.08 -17.52 7.57
C THR A 154 17.76 -18.25 7.84
N PRO A 155 17.23 -19.03 6.88
CA PRO A 155 16.02 -19.83 7.08
C PRO A 155 16.09 -20.74 8.30
N GLU A 156 17.24 -21.39 8.51
CA GLU A 156 17.47 -22.30 9.63
C GLU A 156 17.51 -21.58 10.98
N GLY A 157 18.20 -20.42 11.03
CA GLY A 157 18.26 -19.58 12.22
C GLY A 157 16.89 -19.01 12.58
N PHE A 158 16.14 -18.54 11.58
CA PHE A 158 14.77 -18.07 11.74
C PHE A 158 13.87 -19.18 12.28
N CYS A 159 13.90 -20.38 11.68
CA CYS A 159 13.12 -21.53 12.13
C CYS A 159 13.44 -21.91 13.59
N ALA A 160 14.72 -21.95 13.96
CA ALA A 160 15.15 -22.25 15.31
C ALA A 160 14.69 -21.19 16.33
N ALA A 161 14.74 -19.91 15.96
CA ALA A 161 14.28 -18.81 16.80
C ALA A 161 12.78 -18.89 17.07
N VAL A 162 11.97 -19.12 16.02
CA VAL A 162 10.52 -19.30 16.14
C VAL A 162 10.15 -20.44 17.08
N LYS A 163 10.77 -21.61 16.91
CA LYS A 163 10.52 -22.77 17.76
C LYS A 163 10.91 -22.53 19.21
N LYS A 164 12.07 -21.90 19.42
CA LYS A 164 12.52 -21.53 20.76
C LYS A 164 11.60 -20.51 21.44
N ALA A 165 11.09 -19.55 20.69
CA ALA A 165 10.10 -18.59 21.21
C ALA A 165 8.82 -19.31 21.65
N ALA A 166 8.28 -20.21 20.84
CA ALA A 166 7.09 -20.98 21.18
C ALA A 166 7.29 -21.91 22.39
N GLU A 167 8.47 -22.53 22.52
CA GLU A 167 8.81 -23.37 23.67
C GLU A 167 8.92 -22.57 24.98
N MET A 168 9.50 -21.36 24.91
CA MET A 168 9.70 -20.52 26.10
C MET A 168 8.43 -19.73 26.49
N PHE A 169 7.59 -19.42 25.51
CA PHE A 169 6.38 -18.63 25.67
C PHE A 169 5.19 -19.33 25.01
N PRO A 170 4.72 -20.46 25.57
CA PRO A 170 3.63 -21.23 24.98
C PRO A 170 2.29 -20.48 24.99
N GLU A 171 2.16 -19.49 25.86
CA GLU A 171 0.95 -18.68 26.04
C GLU A 171 1.31 -17.19 26.21
N VAL A 172 0.44 -16.33 25.74
CA VAL A 172 0.48 -14.89 25.98
C VAL A 172 -0.92 -14.44 26.36
N ASP A 173 -1.06 -13.76 27.51
CA ASP A 173 -2.35 -13.30 28.05
C ASP A 173 -3.41 -14.40 28.22
N GLY A 174 -2.97 -15.64 28.44
CA GLY A 174 -3.83 -16.80 28.65
C GLY A 174 -4.29 -17.50 27.36
N GLU A 175 -3.81 -17.07 26.22
CA GLU A 175 -4.08 -17.68 24.93
C GLU A 175 -2.82 -18.34 24.36
N PRO A 176 -2.93 -19.45 23.63
CA PRO A 176 -1.80 -20.10 22.98
C PRO A 176 -1.04 -19.13 22.05
N LEU A 177 0.28 -19.08 22.19
CA LEU A 177 1.09 -18.26 21.29
C LEU A 177 1.15 -18.88 19.90
N ILE A 178 0.73 -18.12 18.91
CA ILE A 178 1.06 -18.37 17.50
C ILE A 178 2.27 -17.48 17.16
N PRO A 179 3.47 -18.05 17.01
CA PRO A 179 4.69 -17.25 16.94
C PRO A 179 4.85 -16.42 15.67
N ILE A 180 4.14 -16.77 14.59
CA ILE A 180 4.17 -16.04 13.33
C ILE A 180 2.75 -15.69 12.91
N GLY A 181 2.43 -14.39 12.89
CA GLY A 181 1.28 -13.85 12.19
C GLY A 181 1.66 -13.48 10.76
N ALA A 182 1.23 -14.25 9.78
CA ALA A 182 1.36 -13.86 8.40
C ALA A 182 0.16 -13.02 7.96
N HIS A 183 0.37 -12.07 7.08
CA HIS A 183 -0.74 -11.36 6.46
C HIS A 183 -1.54 -12.33 5.60
N VAL A 184 -2.83 -12.44 5.87
CA VAL A 184 -3.72 -13.35 5.16
C VAL A 184 -3.96 -12.82 3.75
N PHE A 185 -3.90 -13.73 2.78
CA PHE A 185 -4.32 -13.46 1.42
C PHE A 185 -5.82 -13.19 1.39
N ASP A 186 -6.23 -12.00 0.99
CA ASP A 186 -7.62 -11.68 0.78
C ASP A 186 -8.05 -11.93 -0.68
N ASN A 187 -9.36 -11.88 -0.92
CA ASN A 187 -9.95 -12.13 -2.23
C ASN A 187 -9.57 -11.08 -3.28
N GLU A 188 -8.95 -9.99 -2.86
CA GLU A 188 -8.58 -8.86 -3.70
C GLU A 188 -7.12 -8.90 -4.15
N GLY A 189 -6.43 -9.99 -3.84
CA GLY A 189 -5.04 -10.18 -4.21
C GLY A 189 -4.07 -9.29 -3.44
N ASN A 190 -4.53 -8.74 -2.34
CA ASN A 190 -3.66 -8.04 -1.42
C ASN A 190 -2.68 -9.01 -0.84
N VAL A 191 -1.50 -8.92 -1.32
CA VAL A 191 -0.62 -9.85 -1.06
C VAL A 191 0.40 -9.71 -0.35
N SER A 192 0.21 -10.34 0.27
CA SER A 192 0.64 -11.59 0.56
C SER A 192 2.11 -11.68 0.72
N PHE A 193 2.38 -12.28 1.81
CA PHE A 193 3.68 -12.73 2.25
C PHE A 193 4.63 -13.23 1.13
N ASP A 194 4.13 -13.93 0.12
CA ASP A 194 4.92 -14.47 -0.98
C ASP A 194 5.61 -13.38 -1.84
N LYS A 195 4.91 -12.29 -2.16
CA LYS A 195 5.48 -11.18 -2.94
C LYS A 195 6.43 -10.32 -2.09
N TYR A 196 6.07 -10.06 -0.84
CA TYR A 196 6.92 -9.30 0.06
C TYR A 196 8.19 -10.05 0.44
N LEU A 197 8.12 -11.36 0.60
CA LEU A 197 9.30 -12.17 0.90
C LEU A 197 10.41 -11.96 -0.12
N MET A 198 10.10 -11.91 -1.41
CA MET A 198 11.08 -11.66 -2.46
C MET A 198 11.74 -10.27 -2.33
N ASN A 199 10.99 -9.27 -1.86
CA ASN A 199 11.54 -7.94 -1.60
C ASN A 199 12.46 -7.93 -0.38
N PHE A 200 12.06 -8.57 0.72
CA PHE A 200 12.91 -8.71 1.91
C PHE A 200 14.19 -9.51 1.66
N LEU A 201 14.14 -10.47 0.76
CA LEU A 201 15.32 -11.23 0.33
C LEU A 201 16.18 -10.46 -0.69
N ALA A 202 15.77 -9.24 -1.07
CA ALA A 202 16.43 -8.42 -2.09
C ALA A 202 16.66 -9.15 -3.41
N ILE A 203 15.75 -10.04 -3.80
CA ILE A 203 15.84 -10.75 -5.07
C ILE A 203 15.54 -9.77 -6.20
N PRO A 204 16.47 -9.52 -7.13
CA PRO A 204 16.30 -8.50 -8.15
C PRO A 204 15.28 -8.89 -9.22
N TRP A 205 14.65 -7.89 -9.83
CA TRP A 205 13.78 -8.07 -11.01
C TRP A 205 14.55 -8.26 -12.31
N GLU A 206 15.83 -7.91 -12.29
CA GLU A 206 16.69 -7.94 -13.45
C GLU A 206 18.05 -8.54 -13.08
N LYS A 207 18.61 -9.39 -13.94
CA LYS A 207 19.99 -9.87 -13.89
C LYS A 207 20.62 -9.70 -15.27
N ASP A 208 21.72 -8.99 -15.35
CA ASP A 208 22.51 -8.80 -16.58
C ASP A 208 21.69 -8.16 -17.74
N GLY A 209 20.81 -7.18 -17.42
CA GLY A 209 19.95 -6.51 -18.41
C GLY A 209 18.74 -7.33 -18.88
N VAL A 210 18.46 -8.47 -18.25
CA VAL A 210 17.35 -9.35 -18.59
C VAL A 210 16.39 -9.51 -17.42
N TYR A 211 15.09 -9.52 -17.72
CA TYR A 211 14.07 -9.81 -16.69
C TYR A 211 14.36 -11.15 -16.02
N TYR A 212 14.36 -11.12 -14.69
CA TYR A 212 14.55 -12.30 -13.86
C TYR A 212 13.25 -12.69 -13.18
N ASP A 213 12.79 -13.90 -13.47
CA ASP A 213 11.62 -14.46 -12.78
C ASP A 213 11.99 -14.84 -11.34
N ARG A 214 11.64 -13.96 -10.42
CA ARG A 214 11.93 -14.05 -8.97
C ARG A 214 11.34 -15.30 -8.33
N TYR A 215 10.24 -15.84 -8.87
CA TYR A 215 9.62 -17.07 -8.38
C TYR A 215 10.47 -18.32 -8.64
N THR A 216 11.48 -18.22 -9.48
CA THR A 216 12.42 -19.33 -9.75
C THR A 216 13.69 -19.27 -8.90
N ASP A 217 13.84 -18.25 -8.05
CA ASP A 217 15.06 -18.04 -7.26
C ASP A 217 15.23 -19.12 -6.18
N PRO A 218 16.42 -19.77 -6.08
CA PRO A 218 16.68 -20.81 -5.09
C PRO A 218 16.53 -20.34 -3.64
N GLU A 219 16.89 -19.10 -3.33
CA GLU A 219 16.78 -18.56 -1.97
C GLU A 219 15.31 -18.34 -1.59
N TYR A 220 14.48 -17.87 -2.53
CA TYR A 220 13.05 -17.81 -2.33
C TYR A 220 12.46 -19.19 -1.95
N PHE A 221 12.85 -20.24 -2.67
CA PHE A 221 12.41 -21.61 -2.34
C PHE A 221 12.92 -22.13 -1.00
N ARG A 222 14.13 -21.74 -0.57
CA ARG A 222 14.64 -22.11 0.75
C ARG A 222 13.76 -21.57 1.85
N TRP A 223 13.39 -20.30 1.76
CA TRP A 223 12.51 -19.64 2.74
C TRP A 223 11.08 -20.20 2.71
N LEU A 224 10.51 -20.41 1.53
CA LEU A 224 9.19 -21.02 1.41
C LEU A 224 9.12 -22.42 2.07
N LYS A 225 10.16 -23.22 1.95
CA LYS A 225 10.22 -24.53 2.61
C LYS A 225 10.18 -24.41 4.14
N VAL A 226 10.87 -23.43 4.70
CA VAL A 226 10.86 -23.18 6.15
C VAL A 226 9.48 -22.70 6.60
N PHE A 227 8.86 -21.77 5.88
CA PHE A 227 7.51 -21.33 6.21
C PHE A 227 6.48 -22.45 6.11
N ARG A 228 6.58 -23.26 5.07
CA ARG A 228 5.75 -24.47 4.94
C ARG A 228 5.93 -25.40 6.13
N GLN A 229 7.17 -25.68 6.51
CA GLN A 229 7.47 -26.51 7.67
C GLN A 229 6.87 -25.94 8.95
N LEU A 230 7.04 -24.63 9.20
CA LEU A 230 6.47 -23.96 10.37
C LEU A 230 4.95 -23.98 10.37
N GLY A 231 4.32 -23.87 9.20
CA GLY A 231 2.85 -24.04 9.06
C GLY A 231 2.38 -25.46 9.36
N GLU A 232 3.08 -26.48 8.82
CA GLU A 232 2.79 -27.89 9.08
C GLU A 232 2.97 -28.26 10.57
N GLU A 233 3.87 -27.59 11.27
CA GLU A 233 4.13 -27.76 12.70
C GLU A 233 3.23 -26.88 13.61
N GLY A 234 2.39 -26.02 13.04
CA GLY A 234 1.43 -25.18 13.79
C GLY A 234 2.01 -23.87 14.36
N TYR A 235 3.15 -23.41 13.87
CA TYR A 235 3.79 -22.15 14.30
C TYR A 235 3.40 -20.93 13.45
N LEU A 236 2.68 -21.11 12.39
CA LEU A 236 2.21 -20.07 11.47
C LEU A 236 0.67 -20.03 11.49
N ALA A 237 0.09 -18.81 11.65
CA ALA A 237 -1.34 -18.57 11.58
C ALA A 237 -1.87 -18.65 10.14
#